data_f9adb78aec8976c56669e8cad884a800
#
_entry.id   f9adb78aec8976c56669e8cad884a800
#
_cell.length_a   1.000
_cell.length_b   1.000
_cell.length_c   1.000
_cell.angle_alpha   90.00
_cell.angle_beta   90.00
_cell.angle_gamma   90.00
#
_symmetry.space_group_name_H-M   'P 1'
#
loop_
_entity.id
_entity.type
_entity.pdbx_description
1 polymer ?
#
loop_
_entity_poly.entity_id
_entity_poly.type
_entity_poly.pdbx_seq_one_letter_code
_entity_poly.pdbx_strand_id
1 'polypeptide(L)'
;MAAPRFYVEVETEALDKALAEQAEVVLPPKAAHHAGRALRLRTGEETVVFNGTGRQWRGRIRFDQDGAYVALDAVETPEVEPPVRMTLVQALVSPEKLDWIVEKAVETGVSEIVLTPAARSVTKLAGERLEKRLQKLRDIAVSAAEQCGRNVVPEIRGASSFKEAMLGTQADRRLVLAPGAAHGTRLTGEEKSVAFAVGPE
;
A
#
# COMPACT_ATOMS: atom_id res chain seq x y z
N MET A 1 21.31 -10.04 -2.48
CA MET A 1 20.32 -8.96 -2.27
C MET A 1 18.97 -9.47 -2.78
N ALA A 2 17.86 -9.03 -2.19
CA ALA A 2 16.54 -9.36 -2.72
C ALA A 2 16.37 -8.71 -4.11
N ALA A 3 15.62 -9.35 -5.02
CA ALA A 3 15.33 -8.79 -6.33
C ALA A 3 14.50 -7.51 -6.18
N PRO A 4 14.79 -6.45 -6.96
CA PRO A 4 14.00 -5.24 -6.99
C PRO A 4 12.55 -5.51 -7.36
N ARG A 5 11.63 -4.75 -6.76
CA ARG A 5 10.19 -4.96 -6.87
C ARG A 5 9.53 -3.74 -7.51
N PHE A 6 8.57 -3.99 -8.39
CA PHE A 6 7.85 -2.95 -9.11
C PHE A 6 6.36 -3.21 -9.09
N TYR A 7 5.60 -2.21 -8.66
CA TYR A 7 4.15 -2.22 -8.73
C TYR A 7 3.67 -1.88 -10.15
N VAL A 8 2.66 -2.61 -10.62
CA VAL A 8 2.00 -2.37 -11.89
C VAL A 8 0.48 -2.36 -11.72
N GLU A 9 -0.20 -1.43 -12.36
CA GLU A 9 -1.66 -1.35 -12.42
C GLU A 9 -2.18 -2.24 -13.56
N VAL A 10 -1.97 -3.55 -13.42
CA VAL A 10 -2.37 -4.56 -14.40
C VAL A 10 -3.16 -5.64 -13.67
N GLU A 11 -4.29 -6.04 -14.24
CA GLU A 11 -5.14 -7.09 -13.68
C GLU A 11 -4.40 -8.42 -13.58
N THR A 12 -4.73 -9.21 -12.55
CA THR A 12 -4.10 -10.50 -12.27
C THR A 12 -4.18 -11.44 -13.47
N GLU A 13 -5.33 -11.51 -14.11
CA GLU A 13 -5.58 -12.36 -15.29
C GLU A 13 -4.70 -11.95 -16.49
N ALA A 14 -4.44 -10.65 -16.64
CA ALA A 14 -3.57 -10.15 -17.69
C ALA A 14 -2.10 -10.48 -17.43
N LEU A 15 -1.66 -10.44 -16.16
CA LEU A 15 -0.31 -10.87 -15.76
C LEU A 15 -0.14 -12.40 -15.93
N ASP A 16 -1.12 -13.19 -15.54
CA ASP A 16 -1.09 -14.64 -15.74
C ASP A 16 -1.08 -15.01 -17.23
N LYS A 17 -1.84 -14.27 -18.04
CA LYS A 17 -1.83 -14.44 -19.49
C LYS A 17 -0.47 -14.06 -20.08
N ALA A 18 0.12 -12.95 -19.67
CA ALA A 18 1.45 -12.54 -20.12
C ALA A 18 2.51 -13.61 -19.78
N LEU A 19 2.45 -14.20 -18.58
CA LEU A 19 3.31 -15.30 -18.19
C LEU A 19 3.12 -16.53 -19.11
N ALA A 20 1.86 -16.94 -19.35
CA ALA A 20 1.55 -18.10 -20.18
C ALA A 20 1.95 -17.93 -21.65
N GLU A 21 1.80 -16.73 -22.21
CA GLU A 21 2.13 -16.38 -23.59
C GLU A 21 3.60 -15.94 -23.76
N GLN A 22 4.39 -15.93 -22.68
CA GLN A 22 5.75 -15.40 -22.67
C GLN A 22 5.86 -13.96 -23.18
N ALA A 23 4.81 -13.17 -22.91
CA ALA A 23 4.76 -11.76 -23.25
C ALA A 23 5.42 -10.92 -22.14
N GLU A 24 5.92 -9.75 -22.54
CA GLU A 24 6.51 -8.80 -21.60
C GLU A 24 5.47 -7.88 -20.99
N VAL A 25 5.67 -7.54 -19.72
CA VAL A 25 4.88 -6.54 -18.99
C VAL A 25 5.61 -5.21 -19.02
N VAL A 26 4.94 -4.14 -19.44
CA VAL A 26 5.50 -2.79 -19.48
C VAL A 26 5.52 -2.22 -18.07
N LEU A 27 6.67 -1.73 -17.63
CA LEU A 27 6.76 -0.99 -16.37
C LEU A 27 6.24 0.44 -16.53
N PRO A 28 5.49 0.98 -15.55
CA PRO A 28 5.12 2.39 -15.54
C PRO A 28 6.35 3.31 -15.69
N PRO A 29 6.26 4.48 -16.33
CA PRO A 29 7.41 5.34 -16.58
C PRO A 29 8.22 5.70 -15.33
N LYS A 30 7.54 5.90 -14.20
CA LYS A 30 8.16 6.17 -12.89
C LYS A 30 8.99 4.96 -12.40
N ALA A 31 8.44 3.75 -12.53
CA ALA A 31 9.12 2.50 -12.18
C ALA A 31 10.31 2.22 -13.10
N ALA A 32 10.13 2.41 -14.42
CA ALA A 32 11.21 2.27 -15.41
C ALA A 32 12.37 3.24 -15.13
N HIS A 33 12.06 4.51 -14.83
CA HIS A 33 13.06 5.51 -14.44
C HIS A 33 13.78 5.11 -13.14
N HIS A 34 13.04 4.65 -12.13
CA HIS A 34 13.60 4.18 -10.86
C HIS A 34 14.54 2.99 -11.07
N ALA A 35 14.11 1.98 -11.84
CA ALA A 35 14.90 0.82 -12.19
C ALA A 35 16.23 1.19 -12.87
N GLY A 36 16.17 2.02 -13.91
CA GLY A 36 17.35 2.37 -14.69
C GLY A 36 18.28 3.39 -14.03
N ARG A 37 17.74 4.42 -13.37
CA ARG A 37 18.52 5.54 -12.83
C ARG A 37 18.91 5.36 -11.37
N ALA A 38 17.96 5.02 -10.50
CA ALA A 38 18.22 4.89 -9.06
C ALA A 38 18.87 3.52 -8.74
N LEU A 39 18.28 2.44 -9.22
CA LEU A 39 18.77 1.10 -8.96
C LEU A 39 19.86 0.64 -9.93
N ARG A 40 20.00 1.32 -11.08
CA ARG A 40 20.98 1.04 -12.13
C ARG A 40 20.93 -0.40 -12.64
N LEU A 41 19.72 -0.94 -12.72
CA LEU A 41 19.52 -2.29 -13.24
C LEU A 41 19.92 -2.38 -14.71
N ARG A 42 20.39 -3.56 -15.10
CA ARG A 42 20.77 -3.90 -16.47
C ARG A 42 19.77 -4.90 -17.04
N THR A 43 19.65 -4.90 -18.36
CA THR A 43 18.87 -5.93 -19.06
C THR A 43 19.33 -7.32 -18.67
N GLY A 44 18.37 -8.21 -18.33
CA GLY A 44 18.58 -9.57 -17.89
C GLY A 44 18.63 -9.77 -16.37
N GLU A 45 18.65 -8.68 -15.57
CA GLU A 45 18.62 -8.79 -14.11
C GLU A 45 17.24 -9.20 -13.59
N GLU A 46 17.23 -9.98 -12.51
CA GLU A 46 16.01 -10.47 -11.88
C GLU A 46 15.24 -9.33 -11.21
N THR A 47 13.93 -9.35 -11.40
CA THR A 47 12.99 -8.42 -10.80
C THR A 47 11.71 -9.14 -10.37
N VAL A 48 10.92 -8.47 -9.55
CA VAL A 48 9.58 -8.90 -9.16
C VAL A 48 8.58 -7.85 -9.59
N VAL A 49 7.48 -8.28 -10.19
CA VAL A 49 6.31 -7.46 -10.50
C VAL A 49 5.18 -7.88 -9.57
N PHE A 50 4.41 -6.94 -9.04
CA PHE A 50 3.20 -7.22 -8.25
C PHE A 50 2.13 -6.15 -8.51
N ASN A 51 0.86 -6.50 -8.28
CA ASN A 51 -0.28 -5.62 -8.58
C ASN A 51 -1.17 -5.28 -7.36
N GLY A 52 -0.68 -5.56 -6.15
CA GLY A 52 -1.41 -5.25 -4.94
C GLY A 52 -2.41 -6.30 -4.47
N THR A 53 -2.52 -7.44 -5.15
CA THR A 53 -3.52 -8.50 -4.86
C THR A 53 -3.02 -9.65 -3.98
N GLY A 54 -1.79 -9.55 -3.46
CA GLY A 54 -1.15 -10.60 -2.66
C GLY A 54 -0.29 -11.56 -3.47
N ARG A 55 -0.33 -11.48 -4.81
CA ARG A 55 0.49 -12.28 -5.71
C ARG A 55 1.67 -11.46 -6.25
N GLN A 56 2.69 -12.17 -6.68
CA GLN A 56 3.85 -11.58 -7.35
C GLN A 56 4.30 -12.47 -8.51
N TRP A 57 4.93 -11.83 -9.49
CA TRP A 57 5.50 -12.50 -10.66
C TRP A 57 6.98 -12.19 -10.70
N ARG A 58 7.82 -13.21 -10.76
CA ARG A 58 9.25 -13.07 -10.99
C ARG A 58 9.53 -13.00 -12.48
N GLY A 59 10.57 -12.26 -12.84
CA GLY A 59 10.96 -12.12 -14.23
C GLY A 59 12.29 -11.41 -14.38
N ARG A 60 12.62 -11.10 -15.64
CA ARG A 60 13.85 -10.40 -15.99
C ARG A 60 13.54 -9.09 -16.69
N ILE A 61 14.19 -8.03 -16.22
CA ILE A 61 14.00 -6.70 -16.78
C ILE A 61 14.74 -6.54 -18.11
N ARG A 62 14.12 -5.85 -19.06
CA ARG A 62 14.73 -5.41 -20.32
C ARG A 62 14.48 -3.92 -20.51
N PHE A 63 15.47 -3.21 -21.00
CA PHE A 63 15.38 -1.80 -21.35
C PHE A 63 15.51 -1.61 -22.86
N ASP A 64 14.75 -0.65 -23.40
CA ASP A 64 14.92 -0.13 -24.75
C ASP A 64 14.69 1.39 -24.81
N GLN A 65 14.51 1.96 -26.01
CA GLN A 65 14.31 3.40 -26.20
C GLN A 65 12.96 3.87 -25.66
N ASP A 66 11.96 2.98 -25.58
CA ASP A 66 10.58 3.30 -25.19
C ASP A 66 10.30 3.07 -23.72
N GLY A 67 11.20 2.37 -22.98
CA GLY A 67 11.01 2.15 -21.54
C GLY A 67 11.68 0.90 -20.98
N ALA A 68 11.03 0.34 -19.96
CA ALA A 68 11.45 -0.90 -19.32
C ALA A 68 10.30 -1.93 -19.35
N TYR A 69 10.65 -3.17 -19.55
CA TYR A 69 9.77 -4.31 -19.72
C TYR A 69 10.24 -5.46 -18.83
N VAL A 70 9.34 -6.30 -18.40
CA VAL A 70 9.69 -7.50 -17.63
C VAL A 70 9.13 -8.73 -18.33
N ALA A 71 10.01 -9.63 -18.75
CA ALA A 71 9.63 -10.97 -19.18
C ALA A 71 9.39 -11.82 -17.93
N LEU A 72 8.14 -12.29 -17.76
CA LEU A 72 7.75 -13.05 -16.57
C LEU A 72 8.18 -14.51 -16.68
N ASP A 73 8.76 -15.05 -15.60
CA ASP A 73 9.25 -16.43 -15.53
C ASP A 73 8.37 -17.32 -14.64
N ALA A 74 7.81 -16.78 -13.55
CA ALA A 74 7.04 -17.54 -12.57
C ALA A 74 6.08 -16.64 -11.79
N VAL A 75 5.00 -17.24 -11.26
CA VAL A 75 4.07 -16.61 -10.33
C VAL A 75 4.21 -17.25 -8.94
N GLU A 76 4.13 -16.43 -7.90
CA GLU A 76 4.26 -16.82 -6.50
C GLU A 76 3.17 -16.14 -5.65
N THR A 77 2.77 -16.81 -4.57
CA THR A 77 1.87 -16.23 -3.55
C THR A 77 2.52 -16.38 -2.18
N PRO A 78 3.53 -15.54 -1.86
CA PRO A 78 4.22 -15.64 -0.59
C PRO A 78 3.31 -15.19 0.56
N GLU A 79 3.42 -15.87 1.70
CA GLU A 79 2.71 -15.52 2.93
C GLU A 79 3.45 -14.38 3.66
N VAL A 80 3.35 -13.16 3.16
CA VAL A 80 3.99 -11.96 3.72
C VAL A 80 3.01 -11.04 4.43
N GLU A 81 1.70 -11.30 4.28
CA GLU A 81 0.67 -10.47 4.88
C GLU A 81 0.32 -10.97 6.29
N PRO A 82 -0.01 -10.06 7.22
CA PRO A 82 -0.49 -10.46 8.55
C PRO A 82 -1.79 -11.30 8.45
N PRO A 83 -1.97 -12.28 9.34
CA PRO A 83 -3.18 -13.11 9.36
C PRO A 83 -4.45 -12.36 9.81
N VAL A 84 -4.28 -11.15 10.37
CA VAL A 84 -5.36 -10.28 10.84
C VAL A 84 -5.44 -9.06 9.92
N ARG A 85 -6.61 -8.81 9.35
CA ARG A 85 -6.86 -7.60 8.56
C ARG A 85 -6.85 -6.37 9.47
N MET A 86 -5.99 -5.41 9.21
CA MET A 86 -5.86 -4.19 9.99
C MET A 86 -6.31 -2.96 9.22
N THR A 87 -7.24 -2.19 9.79
CA THR A 87 -7.65 -0.89 9.26
C THR A 87 -7.18 0.23 10.19
N LEU A 88 -6.45 1.19 9.65
CA LEU A 88 -6.07 2.41 10.34
C LEU A 88 -7.06 3.53 10.03
N VAL A 89 -7.80 4.00 11.03
CA VAL A 89 -8.61 5.23 10.94
C VAL A 89 -7.76 6.36 11.51
N GLN A 90 -7.19 7.16 10.59
CA GLN A 90 -6.23 8.22 10.94
C GLN A 90 -6.86 9.60 10.83
N ALA A 91 -6.83 10.36 11.91
CA ALA A 91 -7.17 11.77 11.86
C ALA A 91 -6.16 12.55 11.00
N LEU A 92 -6.65 13.57 10.26
CA LEU A 92 -5.81 14.42 9.43
C LEU A 92 -4.80 15.20 10.32
N VAL A 93 -3.54 15.03 9.99
CA VAL A 93 -2.38 15.71 10.60
C VAL A 93 -1.60 16.49 9.53
N SER A 94 -0.45 17.09 9.89
CA SER A 94 0.41 17.78 8.91
C SER A 94 0.81 16.84 7.75
N PRO A 95 1.03 17.36 6.55
CA PRO A 95 1.34 16.56 5.39
C PRO A 95 2.52 15.59 5.59
N GLU A 96 3.63 16.09 6.16
CA GLU A 96 4.85 15.30 6.36
C GLU A 96 4.63 14.15 7.36
N LYS A 97 3.88 14.43 8.44
CA LYS A 97 3.53 13.43 9.44
C LYS A 97 2.61 12.36 8.85
N LEU A 98 1.66 12.75 8.00
CA LEU A 98 0.76 11.83 7.35
C LEU A 98 1.50 10.95 6.32
N ASP A 99 2.46 11.51 5.57
CA ASP A 99 3.32 10.74 4.66
C ASP A 99 4.05 9.62 5.42
N TRP A 100 4.68 9.97 6.54
CA TRP A 100 5.37 9.02 7.40
C TRP A 100 4.44 7.96 8.02
N ILE A 101 3.25 8.37 8.49
CA ILE A 101 2.25 7.43 9.05
C ILE A 101 1.84 6.40 8.00
N VAL A 102 1.57 6.82 6.77
CA VAL A 102 1.18 5.89 5.69
C VAL A 102 2.31 4.92 5.38
N GLU A 103 3.55 5.40 5.25
CA GLU A 103 4.72 4.54 5.05
C GLU A 103 4.82 3.47 6.15
N LYS A 104 4.76 3.86 7.44
CA LYS A 104 4.88 2.92 8.56
C LYS A 104 3.65 2.02 8.71
N ALA A 105 2.46 2.49 8.35
CA ALA A 105 1.26 1.66 8.33
C ALA A 105 1.38 0.52 7.29
N VAL A 106 1.93 0.82 6.11
CA VAL A 106 2.23 -0.22 5.11
C VAL A 106 3.24 -1.21 5.64
N GLU A 107 4.38 -0.76 6.14
CA GLU A 107 5.44 -1.63 6.67
C GLU A 107 4.96 -2.54 7.81
N THR A 108 3.98 -2.08 8.61
CA THR A 108 3.42 -2.85 9.73
C THR A 108 2.22 -3.72 9.35
N GLY A 109 1.85 -3.77 8.06
CA GLY A 109 0.84 -4.72 7.58
C GLY A 109 -0.60 -4.19 7.53
N VAL A 110 -0.83 -2.88 7.67
CA VAL A 110 -2.16 -2.29 7.54
C VAL A 110 -2.71 -2.56 6.13
N SER A 111 -3.98 -3.00 6.06
CA SER A 111 -4.64 -3.37 4.80
C SER A 111 -5.56 -2.27 4.25
N GLU A 112 -5.95 -1.31 5.10
CA GLU A 112 -6.81 -0.19 4.74
C GLU A 112 -6.48 1.03 5.60
N ILE A 113 -6.45 2.22 5.00
CA ILE A 113 -6.25 3.50 5.71
C ILE A 113 -7.43 4.42 5.40
N VAL A 114 -8.14 4.83 6.43
CA VAL A 114 -9.28 5.75 6.34
C VAL A 114 -8.89 7.09 6.96
N LEU A 115 -8.79 8.13 6.14
CA LEU A 115 -8.51 9.47 6.61
C LEU A 115 -9.80 10.17 7.04
N THR A 116 -9.78 10.80 8.21
CA THR A 116 -10.95 11.49 8.74
C THR A 116 -10.58 12.84 9.35
N PRO A 117 -11.43 13.88 9.20
CA PRO A 117 -11.29 15.05 10.02
C PRO A 117 -11.56 14.69 11.50
N ALA A 118 -10.86 15.37 12.40
CA ALA A 118 -11.17 15.31 13.83
C ALA A 118 -11.44 16.71 14.36
N ALA A 119 -12.10 16.80 15.52
CA ALA A 119 -12.51 18.08 16.11
C ALA A 119 -11.33 19.06 16.28
N ARG A 120 -10.13 18.55 16.52
CA ARG A 120 -8.90 19.34 16.68
C ARG A 120 -7.97 19.32 15.45
N SER A 121 -8.43 18.77 14.32
CA SER A 121 -7.66 18.80 13.08
C SER A 121 -7.56 20.23 12.56
N VAL A 122 -6.37 20.75 12.45
CA VAL A 122 -6.06 22.05 11.82
C VAL A 122 -6.23 21.93 10.30
N THR A 123 -5.95 20.76 9.75
CA THR A 123 -6.02 20.50 8.32
C THR A 123 -7.43 20.08 7.91
N LYS A 124 -8.04 20.87 7.01
CA LYS A 124 -9.29 20.52 6.35
C LYS A 124 -9.02 20.23 4.89
N LEU A 125 -9.28 19.01 4.47
CA LEU A 125 -9.15 18.57 3.09
C LEU A 125 -10.53 18.16 2.57
N ALA A 126 -10.93 18.70 1.42
CA ALA A 126 -12.16 18.36 0.74
C ALA A 126 -12.02 18.52 -0.78
N GLY A 127 -12.89 17.85 -1.54
CA GLY A 127 -12.93 17.94 -2.99
C GLY A 127 -11.58 17.61 -3.64
N GLU A 128 -11.20 18.36 -4.66
CA GLU A 128 -9.99 18.12 -5.46
C GLU A 128 -8.70 18.08 -4.63
N ARG A 129 -8.61 18.85 -3.55
CA ARG A 129 -7.44 18.84 -2.66
C ARG A 129 -7.31 17.53 -1.89
N LEU A 130 -8.44 16.93 -1.48
CA LEU A 130 -8.46 15.62 -0.86
C LEU A 130 -8.02 14.56 -1.86
N GLU A 131 -8.55 14.55 -3.07
CA GLU A 131 -8.19 13.57 -4.11
C GLU A 131 -6.70 13.62 -4.46
N LYS A 132 -6.14 14.82 -4.68
CA LYS A 132 -4.69 14.98 -4.91
C LYS A 132 -3.86 14.46 -3.73
N ARG A 133 -4.35 14.67 -2.51
CA ARG A 133 -3.69 14.16 -1.32
C ARG A 133 -3.76 12.64 -1.23
N LEU A 134 -4.93 12.05 -1.47
CA LEU A 134 -5.12 10.60 -1.50
C LEU A 134 -4.22 9.95 -2.55
N GLN A 135 -4.14 10.54 -3.74
CA GLN A 135 -3.25 10.03 -4.78
C GLN A 135 -1.78 10.03 -4.35
N LYS A 136 -1.29 11.13 -3.76
CA LYS A 136 0.08 11.18 -3.22
C LYS A 136 0.32 10.10 -2.16
N LEU A 137 -0.65 9.85 -1.28
CA LEU A 137 -0.52 8.83 -0.24
C LEU A 137 -0.55 7.41 -0.81
N ARG A 138 -1.32 7.16 -1.89
CA ARG A 138 -1.26 5.88 -2.62
C ARG A 138 0.12 5.65 -3.23
N ASP A 139 0.73 6.69 -3.82
CA ASP A 139 2.11 6.61 -4.33
C ASP A 139 3.12 6.26 -3.24
N ILE A 140 2.96 6.81 -2.03
CA ILE A 140 3.80 6.49 -0.87
C ILE A 140 3.57 5.05 -0.43
N ALA A 141 2.31 4.60 -0.38
CA ALA A 141 1.97 3.22 -0.02
C ALA A 141 2.56 2.20 -1.01
N VAL A 142 2.51 2.49 -2.31
CA VAL A 142 3.17 1.67 -3.35
C VAL A 142 4.68 1.60 -3.10
N SER A 143 5.34 2.74 -2.92
CA SER A 143 6.79 2.77 -2.67
C SER A 143 7.18 2.01 -1.40
N ALA A 144 6.37 2.12 -0.34
CA ALA A 144 6.58 1.38 0.91
C ALA A 144 6.40 -0.14 0.71
N ALA A 145 5.38 -0.57 -0.05
CA ALA A 145 5.15 -1.98 -0.37
C ALA A 145 6.29 -2.57 -1.23
N GLU A 146 6.80 -1.81 -2.20
CA GLU A 146 7.99 -2.19 -2.98
C GLU A 146 9.20 -2.43 -2.07
N GLN A 147 9.43 -1.53 -1.11
CA GLN A 147 10.59 -1.57 -0.22
C GLN A 147 10.48 -2.67 0.85
N CYS A 148 9.33 -2.82 1.51
CA CYS A 148 9.16 -3.78 2.60
C CYS A 148 8.81 -5.20 2.16
N GLY A 149 8.55 -5.42 0.86
CA GLY A 149 8.29 -6.74 0.30
C GLY A 149 6.83 -7.19 0.36
N ARG A 150 5.90 -6.33 0.73
CA ARG A 150 4.47 -6.65 0.71
C ARG A 150 3.94 -6.74 -0.71
N ASN A 151 2.94 -7.61 -0.90
CA ASN A 151 2.23 -7.78 -2.17
C ASN A 151 0.81 -7.18 -2.16
N VAL A 152 0.39 -6.65 -1.02
CA VAL A 152 -0.87 -5.90 -0.87
C VAL A 152 -0.54 -4.42 -0.67
N VAL A 153 -1.10 -3.57 -1.52
CA VAL A 153 -1.09 -2.11 -1.34
C VAL A 153 -2.39 -1.74 -0.63
N PRO A 154 -2.34 -1.12 0.56
CA PRO A 154 -3.56 -0.78 1.29
C PRO A 154 -4.44 0.19 0.51
N GLU A 155 -5.75 -0.01 0.57
CA GLU A 155 -6.70 0.99 0.11
C GLU A 155 -6.60 2.24 0.99
N ILE A 156 -6.53 3.43 0.36
CA ILE A 156 -6.51 4.71 1.08
C ILE A 156 -7.70 5.54 0.62
N ARG A 157 -8.59 5.84 1.56
CA ARG A 157 -9.80 6.63 1.29
C ARG A 157 -10.06 7.71 2.34
N GLY A 158 -10.90 8.67 2.01
CA GLY A 158 -11.38 9.69 2.94
C GLY A 158 -12.75 9.34 3.50
N ALA A 159 -13.04 9.81 4.71
CA ALA A 159 -14.37 9.84 5.30
C ALA A 159 -14.71 11.26 5.74
N SER A 160 -16.00 11.64 5.69
CA SER A 160 -16.46 12.99 6.03
C SER A 160 -16.44 13.26 7.53
N SER A 161 -16.44 12.22 8.35
CA SER A 161 -16.41 12.29 9.81
C SER A 161 -15.80 11.07 10.45
N PHE A 162 -15.33 11.23 11.69
CA PHE A 162 -14.85 10.11 12.51
C PHE A 162 -15.91 9.00 12.68
N LYS A 163 -17.16 9.40 12.88
CA LYS A 163 -18.29 8.46 13.01
C LYS A 163 -18.47 7.63 11.74
N GLU A 164 -18.45 8.28 10.59
CA GLU A 164 -18.54 7.60 9.29
C GLU A 164 -17.36 6.65 9.09
N ALA A 165 -16.12 7.10 9.36
CA ALA A 165 -14.93 6.27 9.25
C ALA A 165 -15.03 5.01 10.10
N MET A 166 -15.43 5.13 11.37
CA MET A 166 -15.51 4.01 12.30
C MET A 166 -16.66 3.05 12.01
N LEU A 167 -17.83 3.57 11.64
CA LEU A 167 -19.00 2.74 11.33
C LEU A 167 -18.93 2.12 9.94
N GLY A 168 -18.31 2.81 8.99
CA GLY A 168 -18.10 2.29 7.63
C GLY A 168 -16.97 1.26 7.51
N THR A 169 -16.17 1.06 8.54
CA THR A 169 -15.12 0.06 8.55
C THR A 169 -15.67 -1.27 9.10
N GLN A 170 -15.52 -2.33 8.33
CA GLN A 170 -15.86 -3.69 8.79
C GLN A 170 -14.70 -4.24 9.61
N ALA A 171 -14.93 -4.48 10.90
CA ALA A 171 -13.94 -5.06 11.81
C ALA A 171 -14.63 -5.77 12.97
N ASP A 172 -14.07 -6.90 13.40
CA ASP A 172 -14.52 -7.65 14.58
C ASP A 172 -14.29 -6.82 15.85
N ARG A 173 -13.21 -6.07 15.87
CA ARG A 173 -12.85 -5.17 16.96
C ARG A 173 -12.55 -3.76 16.45
N ARG A 174 -13.08 -2.76 17.14
CA ARG A 174 -12.79 -1.34 16.90
C ARG A 174 -12.19 -0.74 18.15
N LEU A 175 -11.00 -0.17 18.01
CA LEU A 175 -10.21 0.40 19.10
C LEU A 175 -9.97 1.88 18.83
N VAL A 176 -9.99 2.69 19.88
CA VAL A 176 -9.59 4.09 19.83
C VAL A 176 -8.37 4.25 20.71
N LEU A 177 -7.28 4.75 20.15
CA LEU A 177 -6.08 5.09 20.88
C LEU A 177 -6.29 6.44 21.57
N ALA A 178 -6.53 6.40 22.87
CA ALA A 178 -6.77 7.59 23.69
C ALA A 178 -5.69 7.70 24.75
N PRO A 179 -4.83 8.74 24.73
CA PRO A 179 -3.89 9.02 25.80
C PRO A 179 -4.61 9.15 27.13
N GLY A 180 -4.12 8.49 28.18
CA GLY A 180 -4.71 8.54 29.52
C GLY A 180 -5.94 7.65 29.74
N ALA A 181 -6.28 6.75 28.81
CA ALA A 181 -7.32 5.75 29.06
C ALA A 181 -6.93 4.87 30.26
N ALA A 182 -7.85 4.75 31.21
CA ALA A 182 -7.63 4.04 32.48
C ALA A 182 -7.42 2.52 32.29
N HIS A 183 -7.89 1.96 31.19
CA HIS A 183 -7.82 0.53 30.90
C HIS A 183 -7.43 0.29 29.44
N GLY A 184 -6.35 -0.45 29.23
CA GLY A 184 -6.00 -1.00 27.93
C GLY A 184 -6.95 -2.16 27.57
N THR A 185 -7.38 -2.22 26.31
CA THR A 185 -8.06 -3.40 25.76
C THR A 185 -7.01 -4.38 25.24
N ARG A 186 -7.21 -5.67 25.53
CA ARG A 186 -6.44 -6.76 24.91
C ARG A 186 -7.26 -7.37 23.78
N LEU A 187 -6.60 -7.72 22.69
CA LEU A 187 -7.16 -8.60 21.68
C LEU A 187 -7.21 -10.02 22.24
N THR A 188 -8.24 -10.77 21.86
CA THR A 188 -8.43 -12.16 22.31
C THR A 188 -7.57 -13.15 21.54
N GLY A 189 -7.10 -12.75 20.34
CA GLY A 189 -6.39 -13.62 19.40
C GLY A 189 -7.33 -14.37 18.44
N GLU A 190 -8.64 -14.18 18.59
CA GLU A 190 -9.66 -14.78 17.72
C GLU A 190 -10.12 -13.80 16.61
N GLU A 191 -9.81 -12.51 16.77
CA GLU A 191 -10.19 -11.50 15.81
C GLU A 191 -9.47 -11.72 14.47
N LYS A 192 -10.25 -11.71 13.39
CA LYS A 192 -9.75 -11.75 12.00
C LYS A 192 -9.58 -10.36 11.41
N SER A 193 -10.20 -9.37 12.03
CA SER A 193 -10.15 -7.97 11.58
C SER A 193 -10.19 -7.00 12.75
N VAL A 194 -9.32 -5.98 12.71
CA VAL A 194 -9.22 -4.94 13.75
C VAL A 194 -9.11 -3.56 13.11
N ALA A 195 -9.89 -2.61 13.60
CA ALA A 195 -9.76 -1.21 13.24
C ALA A 195 -9.18 -0.40 14.40
N PHE A 196 -8.16 0.41 14.12
CA PHE A 196 -7.54 1.31 15.09
C PHE A 196 -7.80 2.76 14.70
N ALA A 197 -8.34 3.54 15.61
CA ALA A 197 -8.50 4.97 15.40
C ALA A 197 -7.44 5.77 16.18
N VAL A 198 -6.78 6.68 15.50
CA VAL A 198 -5.72 7.53 16.04
C VAL A 198 -6.07 8.99 15.84
N GLY A 199 -6.00 9.75 16.92
CA GLY A 199 -6.24 11.19 16.94
C GLY A 199 -5.11 12.02 16.32
N PRO A 200 -5.28 13.36 16.25
CA PRO A 200 -4.30 14.28 15.67
C PRO A 200 -3.17 14.69 16.65
N GLU A 201 -3.17 14.21 17.86
CA GLU A 201 -2.21 14.59 18.91
C GLU A 201 -0.89 13.86 18.79
#